data_dc3c26ed0995756d5508b183bf2b609b
#
_entry.id   dc3c26ed0995756d5508b183bf2b609b
#
_cell.length_a   1.000
_cell.length_b   1.000
_cell.length_c   1.000
_cell.angle_alpha   90.00
_cell.angle_beta   90.00
_cell.angle_gamma   90.00
#
_symmetry.space_group_name_H-M   'P 1'
#
loop_
_entity.id
_entity.type
_entity.pdbx_description
1 polymer ?
#
loop_
_entity_poly.entity_id
_entity_poly.type
_entity_poly.pdbx_seq_one_letter_code
_entity_poly.pdbx_strand_id
1 'polypeptide(L)'
;HGKIMCAFGPDEEIGTGADHFDVKQFPVDYAYTIDGESLGQLEYETFNAAGGTVILKGVSVHTGTAKGIMINCAKLAMQFDALLPGAAVPEHTCGRQGFFMLMSMETQVDTGKMNYIIRDHDKELFEAKKAFFLQAGQTLNEIYGREVCEVSVKDQYYNMYDIIKDNMECVNVAKAAMEKAGITPICDPIRGGTDGSKISFMGIPTPNIFTGVENLHGRHEFACIDDMKKAVEVIVNI
;
A
#
# COMPACT_ATOMS: atom_id res chain seq x y z
N HIS A 1 3.68 34.07 -10.72
CA HIS A 1 3.81 32.62 -10.58
C HIS A 1 5.26 32.23 -10.75
N GLY A 2 5.73 31.25 -9.97
CA GLY A 2 7.06 30.65 -10.10
C GLY A 2 7.18 29.76 -11.34
N LYS A 3 8.25 28.99 -11.41
CA LYS A 3 8.43 27.97 -12.46
C LYS A 3 7.50 26.79 -12.20
N ILE A 4 6.70 26.45 -13.21
CA ILE A 4 5.82 25.26 -13.17
C ILE A 4 6.44 24.17 -14.04
N MET A 5 6.47 22.94 -13.52
CA MET A 5 6.91 21.75 -14.23
C MET A 5 5.80 20.70 -14.21
N CYS A 6 5.58 20.02 -15.33
CA CYS A 6 4.64 18.91 -15.42
C CYS A 6 5.38 17.65 -15.84
N ALA A 7 5.04 16.52 -15.22
CA ALA A 7 5.51 15.20 -15.58
C ALA A 7 4.34 14.26 -15.80
N PHE A 8 4.48 13.35 -16.75
CA PHE A 8 3.52 12.29 -17.03
C PHE A 8 4.30 10.98 -17.06
N GLY A 9 3.92 10.02 -16.24
CA GLY A 9 4.58 8.72 -16.11
C GLY A 9 3.62 7.57 -16.41
N PRO A 10 4.12 6.44 -16.94
CA PRO A 10 3.38 5.18 -17.03
C PRO A 10 3.51 4.37 -15.74
N ASP A 11 2.76 3.25 -15.66
CA ASP A 11 2.97 2.16 -14.71
C ASP A 11 2.69 2.50 -13.22
N GLU A 12 1.89 3.54 -12.93
CA GLU A 12 1.44 3.85 -11.58
C GLU A 12 0.63 2.68 -11.01
N GLU A 13 -0.34 2.15 -11.74
CA GLU A 13 -1.28 1.09 -11.34
C GLU A 13 -0.61 -0.25 -10.94
N ILE A 14 0.60 -0.47 -11.38
CA ILE A 14 1.42 -1.62 -10.95
C ILE A 14 2.46 -1.25 -9.89
N GLY A 15 2.39 -0.03 -9.37
CA GLY A 15 3.23 0.49 -8.29
C GLY A 15 4.67 0.78 -8.68
N THR A 16 4.97 0.98 -9.96
CA THR A 16 6.33 1.26 -10.47
C THR A 16 6.47 2.62 -11.15
N GLY A 17 5.41 3.44 -11.16
CA GLY A 17 5.37 4.74 -11.84
C GLY A 17 6.52 5.67 -11.47
N ALA A 18 6.81 5.80 -10.19
CA ALA A 18 7.90 6.66 -9.72
C ALA A 18 9.30 6.01 -9.75
N ASP A 19 9.45 4.72 -10.07
CA ASP A 19 10.74 4.00 -9.96
C ASP A 19 11.84 4.58 -10.86
N HIS A 20 11.45 5.19 -11.98
CA HIS A 20 12.36 5.83 -12.94
C HIS A 20 12.27 7.36 -12.96
N PHE A 21 11.55 7.96 -12.00
CA PHE A 21 11.42 9.40 -11.93
C PHE A 21 12.75 10.06 -11.52
N ASP A 22 13.32 10.87 -12.41
CA ASP A 22 14.58 11.57 -12.14
C ASP A 22 14.33 12.92 -11.48
N VAL A 23 14.33 12.93 -10.14
CA VAL A 23 14.14 14.13 -9.32
C VAL A 23 15.17 15.25 -9.63
N LYS A 24 16.35 14.92 -10.18
CA LYS A 24 17.37 15.92 -10.53
C LYS A 24 16.95 16.77 -11.75
N GLN A 25 16.15 16.18 -12.64
CA GLN A 25 15.57 16.89 -13.78
C GLN A 25 14.28 17.65 -13.41
N PHE A 26 13.81 17.48 -12.17
CA PHE A 26 12.59 18.08 -11.66
C PHE A 26 12.87 18.97 -10.43
N PRO A 27 13.65 20.07 -10.58
CA PRO A 27 14.04 20.93 -9.47
C PRO A 27 12.89 21.85 -9.05
N VAL A 28 12.05 21.35 -8.17
CA VAL A 28 10.89 22.05 -7.56
C VAL A 28 10.96 21.93 -6.04
N ASP A 29 10.32 22.85 -5.34
CA ASP A 29 10.29 22.86 -3.86
C ASP A 29 9.31 21.82 -3.34
N TYR A 30 8.19 21.59 -4.03
CA TYR A 30 7.20 20.53 -3.80
C TYR A 30 6.43 20.22 -5.09
N ALA A 31 5.67 19.15 -5.10
CA ALA A 31 4.83 18.76 -6.22
C ALA A 31 3.44 18.29 -5.75
N TYR A 32 2.57 17.94 -6.68
CA TYR A 32 1.29 17.29 -6.44
C TYR A 32 1.11 16.16 -7.44
N THR A 33 0.67 15.00 -6.98
CA THR A 33 0.02 14.01 -7.86
C THR A 33 -1.45 14.40 -8.00
N ILE A 34 -2.02 14.17 -9.18
CA ILE A 34 -3.43 14.40 -9.48
C ILE A 34 -4.03 13.02 -9.72
N ASP A 35 -4.31 12.34 -8.63
CA ASP A 35 -4.62 10.90 -8.61
C ASP A 35 -5.56 10.53 -7.44
N GLY A 36 -6.16 11.52 -6.79
CA GLY A 36 -7.16 11.30 -5.74
C GLY A 36 -8.56 11.03 -6.33
N GLU A 37 -9.46 10.57 -5.49
CA GLU A 37 -10.83 10.19 -5.87
C GLU A 37 -11.77 11.42 -5.89
N SER A 38 -12.66 11.45 -4.91
CA SER A 38 -13.81 12.34 -4.82
C SER A 38 -13.42 13.80 -4.65
N LEU A 39 -14.33 14.67 -5.08
CA LEU A 39 -14.20 16.13 -4.95
C LEU A 39 -13.80 16.57 -3.54
N GLY A 40 -12.70 17.31 -3.45
CA GLY A 40 -12.19 17.90 -2.22
C GLY A 40 -11.16 17.05 -1.47
N GLN A 41 -10.89 15.83 -1.88
CA GLN A 41 -9.83 15.02 -1.28
C GLN A 41 -8.46 15.67 -1.48
N LEU A 42 -7.73 15.80 -0.37
CA LEU A 42 -6.34 16.24 -0.32
C LEU A 42 -5.60 15.28 0.61
N GLU A 43 -4.79 14.44 0.01
CA GLU A 43 -4.20 13.30 0.67
C GLU A 43 -2.69 13.54 0.86
N TYR A 44 -2.24 13.44 2.09
CA TYR A 44 -0.83 13.61 2.47
C TYR A 44 -0.40 12.61 3.56
N GLU A 45 -1.22 11.57 3.76
CA GLU A 45 -0.95 10.44 4.64
C GLU A 45 -1.36 9.14 3.95
N THR A 46 -0.40 8.22 3.77
CA THR A 46 -0.59 6.92 3.12
C THR A 46 -0.28 5.79 4.09
N PHE A 47 -0.59 4.55 3.74
CA PHE A 47 -0.02 3.41 4.45
C PHE A 47 1.51 3.36 4.30
N ASN A 48 2.18 2.72 5.28
CA ASN A 48 3.42 1.99 5.05
C ASN A 48 3.05 0.62 4.47
N ALA A 49 3.81 0.13 3.51
CA ALA A 49 3.46 -1.03 2.72
C ALA A 49 4.63 -2.01 2.55
N ALA A 50 4.33 -3.29 2.75
CA ALA A 50 5.24 -4.39 2.41
C ALA A 50 4.48 -5.53 1.75
N GLY A 51 5.19 -6.31 0.93
CA GLY A 51 4.78 -7.61 0.45
C GLY A 51 5.40 -8.72 1.30
N GLY A 52 4.60 -9.71 1.67
CA GLY A 52 5.03 -10.93 2.35
C GLY A 52 4.94 -12.13 1.42
N THR A 53 5.96 -12.95 1.37
CA THR A 53 5.94 -14.23 0.64
C THR A 53 6.24 -15.36 1.60
N VAL A 54 5.43 -16.41 1.53
CA VAL A 54 5.58 -17.64 2.29
C VAL A 54 5.76 -18.80 1.32
N ILE A 55 6.87 -19.51 1.44
CA ILE A 55 7.16 -20.73 0.69
C ILE A 55 7.04 -21.91 1.65
N LEU A 56 6.19 -22.88 1.29
CA LEU A 56 5.92 -24.05 2.10
C LEU A 56 6.57 -25.29 1.47
N LYS A 57 7.19 -26.13 2.32
CA LYS A 57 7.93 -27.33 1.96
C LYS A 57 7.29 -28.53 2.65
N GLY A 58 6.57 -29.33 1.90
CA GLY A 58 5.88 -30.53 2.38
C GLY A 58 6.65 -31.83 2.12
N VAL A 59 6.01 -32.94 2.46
CA VAL A 59 6.50 -34.30 2.17
C VAL A 59 5.34 -35.12 1.63
N SER A 60 5.42 -35.46 0.34
CA SER A 60 4.43 -36.31 -0.30
C SER A 60 4.81 -37.77 -0.18
N VAL A 61 3.86 -38.61 0.26
CA VAL A 61 3.98 -40.07 0.33
C VAL A 61 2.60 -40.70 0.03
N HIS A 62 2.55 -42.00 -0.18
CA HIS A 62 1.29 -42.72 -0.37
C HIS A 62 0.37 -42.53 0.85
N THR A 63 -0.89 -42.20 0.63
CA THR A 63 -1.85 -41.83 1.70
C THR A 63 -2.06 -42.96 2.71
N GLY A 64 -2.00 -44.20 2.30
CA GLY A 64 -2.15 -45.36 3.17
C GLY A 64 -0.97 -45.59 4.14
N THR A 65 0.20 -44.99 3.88
CA THR A 65 1.41 -45.09 4.71
C THR A 65 1.89 -43.72 5.23
N ALA A 66 1.01 -42.73 5.21
CA ALA A 66 1.35 -41.32 5.47
C ALA A 66 1.53 -40.97 6.97
N LYS A 67 1.09 -41.86 7.88
CA LYS A 67 1.10 -41.58 9.31
C LYS A 67 2.51 -41.28 9.84
N GLY A 68 2.70 -40.07 10.38
CA GLY A 68 3.97 -39.60 10.93
C GLY A 68 5.04 -39.22 9.87
N ILE A 69 4.70 -39.26 8.56
CA ILE A 69 5.65 -39.00 7.47
C ILE A 69 5.17 -37.81 6.61
N MET A 70 3.90 -37.85 6.15
CA MET A 70 3.36 -36.83 5.25
C MET A 70 3.29 -35.47 5.94
N ILE A 71 3.74 -34.44 5.20
CA ILE A 71 3.53 -33.03 5.53
C ILE A 71 2.83 -32.39 4.35
N ASN A 72 1.60 -31.96 4.54
CA ASN A 72 0.77 -31.42 3.47
C ASN A 72 0.80 -29.88 3.47
N CYS A 73 1.31 -29.26 2.41
CA CYS A 73 1.44 -27.81 2.30
C CYS A 73 0.09 -27.08 2.35
N ALA A 74 -1.01 -27.65 1.89
CA ALA A 74 -2.33 -27.06 2.06
C ALA A 74 -2.69 -26.91 3.55
N LYS A 75 -2.29 -27.86 4.40
CA LYS A 75 -2.49 -27.78 5.86
C LYS A 75 -1.52 -26.79 6.50
N LEU A 76 -0.27 -26.74 6.05
CA LEU A 76 0.69 -25.73 6.49
C LEU A 76 0.19 -24.31 6.18
N ALA A 77 -0.36 -24.08 5.00
CA ALA A 77 -0.90 -22.79 4.60
C ALA A 77 -2.05 -22.33 5.53
N MET A 78 -3.00 -23.21 5.83
CA MET A 78 -4.07 -22.93 6.78
C MET A 78 -3.55 -22.64 8.20
N GLN A 79 -2.51 -23.35 8.63
CA GLN A 79 -1.90 -23.16 9.93
C GLN A 79 -1.15 -21.84 10.01
N PHE A 80 -0.39 -21.48 8.95
CA PHE A 80 0.30 -20.20 8.87
C PHE A 80 -0.69 -19.04 8.95
N ASP A 81 -1.75 -19.07 8.15
CA ASP A 81 -2.78 -18.02 8.14
C ASP A 81 -3.46 -17.89 9.51
N ALA A 82 -3.76 -19.01 10.17
CA ALA A 82 -4.36 -19.02 11.50
C ALA A 82 -3.44 -18.51 12.62
N LEU A 83 -2.12 -18.39 12.40
CA LEU A 83 -1.21 -17.74 13.33
C LEU A 83 -1.31 -16.20 13.26
N LEU A 84 -1.79 -15.65 12.14
CA LEU A 84 -1.98 -14.22 12.01
C LEU A 84 -3.25 -13.75 12.73
N PRO A 85 -3.30 -12.49 13.20
CA PRO A 85 -4.48 -11.98 13.89
C PRO A 85 -5.69 -11.92 12.95
N GLY A 86 -6.68 -12.79 13.15
CA GLY A 86 -7.84 -12.93 12.25
C GLY A 86 -8.73 -11.68 12.11
N ALA A 87 -8.63 -10.71 13.05
CA ALA A 87 -9.34 -9.44 12.95
C ALA A 87 -8.52 -8.35 12.21
N ALA A 88 -7.22 -8.57 12.00
CA ALA A 88 -6.36 -7.63 11.29
C ALA A 88 -6.37 -7.92 9.77
N VAL A 89 -7.53 -7.82 9.17
CA VAL A 89 -7.79 -8.02 7.73
C VAL A 89 -8.56 -6.84 7.16
N PRO A 90 -8.50 -6.56 5.85
CA PRO A 90 -9.20 -5.42 5.25
C PRO A 90 -10.70 -5.39 5.59
N GLU A 91 -11.35 -6.56 5.62
CA GLU A 91 -12.77 -6.73 5.87
C GLU A 91 -13.21 -6.29 7.29
N HIS A 92 -12.26 -6.19 8.22
CA HIS A 92 -12.52 -5.86 9.61
C HIS A 92 -11.79 -4.60 10.10
N THR A 93 -11.11 -3.87 9.20
CA THR A 93 -10.32 -2.70 9.55
C THR A 93 -10.78 -1.45 8.79
N CYS A 94 -10.67 -0.27 9.42
CA CYS A 94 -11.00 1.02 8.83
C CYS A 94 -10.04 2.11 9.31
N GLY A 95 -10.14 3.30 8.72
CA GLY A 95 -9.29 4.45 9.05
C GLY A 95 -7.81 4.08 9.03
N ARG A 96 -7.09 4.34 10.13
CA ARG A 96 -5.65 4.07 10.24
C ARG A 96 -5.29 2.65 10.68
N GLN A 97 -6.26 1.77 10.87
CA GLN A 97 -6.00 0.39 11.29
C GLN A 97 -5.29 -0.38 10.18
N GLY A 98 -4.14 -0.97 10.52
CA GLY A 98 -3.37 -1.81 9.62
C GLY A 98 -3.88 -3.24 9.54
N PHE A 99 -3.40 -4.00 8.54
CA PHE A 99 -3.87 -5.36 8.27
C PHE A 99 -2.81 -6.24 7.60
N PHE A 100 -3.10 -7.54 7.59
CA PHE A 100 -2.53 -8.54 6.69
C PHE A 100 -3.62 -8.96 5.70
N MET A 101 -3.30 -9.06 4.42
CA MET A 101 -4.24 -9.57 3.42
C MET A 101 -3.57 -10.66 2.61
N LEU A 102 -4.17 -11.85 2.62
CA LEU A 102 -3.78 -12.94 1.73
C LEU A 102 -4.24 -12.62 0.31
N MET A 103 -3.29 -12.41 -0.59
CA MET A 103 -3.56 -12.06 -1.99
C MET A 103 -3.72 -13.28 -2.88
N SER A 104 -2.90 -14.31 -2.62
CA SER A 104 -2.96 -15.56 -3.38
C SER A 104 -2.37 -16.71 -2.57
N MET A 105 -2.88 -17.91 -2.83
CA MET A 105 -2.39 -19.14 -2.25
C MET A 105 -2.45 -20.25 -3.32
N GLU A 106 -1.29 -20.87 -3.58
CA GLU A 106 -1.15 -22.02 -4.45
C GLU A 106 -0.50 -23.14 -3.66
N THR A 107 -1.16 -24.27 -3.54
CA THR A 107 -0.65 -25.40 -2.75
C THR A 107 -0.91 -26.73 -3.41
N GLN A 108 0.08 -27.62 -3.29
CA GLN A 108 -0.02 -29.05 -3.50
C GLN A 108 0.35 -29.78 -2.21
N VAL A 109 0.62 -31.08 -2.24
CA VAL A 109 1.00 -31.81 -1.03
C VAL A 109 2.39 -31.42 -0.56
N ASP A 110 3.36 -31.32 -1.47
CA ASP A 110 4.79 -31.13 -1.20
C ASP A 110 5.30 -29.71 -1.43
N THR A 111 4.51 -28.87 -2.09
CA THR A 111 4.89 -27.49 -2.38
C THR A 111 3.74 -26.54 -2.11
N GLY A 112 4.06 -25.31 -1.67
CA GLY A 112 3.07 -24.25 -1.52
C GLY A 112 3.70 -22.87 -1.54
N LYS A 113 2.92 -21.90 -1.99
CA LYS A 113 3.28 -20.48 -1.98
C LYS A 113 2.06 -19.65 -1.59
N MET A 114 2.30 -18.68 -0.71
CA MET A 114 1.30 -17.67 -0.34
C MET A 114 1.92 -16.29 -0.51
N ASN A 115 1.14 -15.33 -0.99
CA ASN A 115 1.54 -13.94 -1.09
C ASN A 115 0.58 -13.08 -0.26
N TYR A 116 1.15 -12.19 0.53
CA TYR A 116 0.44 -11.26 1.40
C TYR A 116 0.83 -9.83 1.09
N ILE A 117 -0.06 -8.91 1.42
CA ILE A 117 0.29 -7.51 1.63
C ILE A 117 0.14 -7.18 3.12
N ILE A 118 1.05 -6.35 3.62
CA ILE A 118 1.11 -5.88 5.01
C ILE A 118 1.01 -4.37 4.97
N ARG A 119 0.08 -3.80 5.74
CA ARG A 119 -0.22 -2.37 5.74
C ARG A 119 -0.37 -1.85 7.16
N ASP A 120 0.16 -0.67 7.43
CA ASP A 120 -0.15 0.13 8.61
C ASP A 120 0.21 1.61 8.36
N HIS A 121 -0.56 2.55 8.91
CA HIS A 121 -0.20 3.96 8.86
C HIS A 121 0.91 4.30 9.85
N ASP A 122 0.89 3.69 11.02
CA ASP A 122 1.91 3.86 12.04
C ASP A 122 3.14 3.03 11.71
N LYS A 123 4.31 3.66 11.72
CA LYS A 123 5.58 3.02 11.36
C LYS A 123 6.01 1.94 12.36
N GLU A 124 5.80 2.16 13.65
CA GLU A 124 6.19 1.20 14.69
C GLU A 124 5.30 -0.04 14.62
N LEU A 125 3.97 0.16 14.44
CA LEU A 125 3.02 -0.94 14.25
C LEU A 125 3.27 -1.69 12.93
N PHE A 126 3.70 -0.99 11.89
CA PHE A 126 4.09 -1.61 10.62
C PHE A 126 5.30 -2.53 10.79
N GLU A 127 6.37 -2.04 11.45
CA GLU A 127 7.55 -2.85 11.75
C GLU A 127 7.21 -4.05 12.65
N ALA A 128 6.34 -3.85 13.65
CA ALA A 128 5.85 -4.91 14.50
C ALA A 128 5.07 -5.98 13.72
N LYS A 129 4.24 -5.57 12.75
CA LYS A 129 3.53 -6.50 11.86
C LYS A 129 4.49 -7.32 11.01
N LYS A 130 5.51 -6.69 10.41
CA LYS A 130 6.53 -7.41 9.63
C LYS A 130 7.27 -8.44 10.50
N ALA A 131 7.68 -8.04 11.70
CA ALA A 131 8.33 -8.94 12.64
C ALA A 131 7.43 -10.11 13.04
N PHE A 132 6.14 -9.83 13.30
CA PHE A 132 5.15 -10.86 13.63
C PHE A 132 4.95 -11.85 12.49
N PHE A 133 4.89 -11.37 11.24
CA PHE A 133 4.75 -12.20 10.04
C PHE A 133 5.94 -13.16 9.88
N LEU A 134 7.16 -12.68 10.09
CA LEU A 134 8.37 -13.51 10.09
C LEU A 134 8.35 -14.54 11.24
N GLN A 135 7.92 -14.11 12.43
CA GLN A 135 7.82 -15.00 13.60
C GLN A 135 6.79 -16.11 13.40
N ALA A 136 5.70 -15.87 12.69
CA ALA A 136 4.70 -16.91 12.36
C ALA A 136 5.33 -18.06 11.57
N GLY A 137 6.23 -17.78 10.63
CA GLY A 137 6.97 -18.81 9.90
C GLY A 137 7.92 -19.60 10.80
N GLN A 138 8.63 -18.92 11.70
CA GLN A 138 9.50 -19.57 12.67
C GLN A 138 8.70 -20.49 13.62
N THR A 139 7.57 -19.99 14.11
CA THR A 139 6.66 -20.78 14.97
C THR A 139 6.19 -22.04 14.27
N LEU A 140 5.84 -21.96 12.97
CA LEU A 140 5.44 -23.13 12.21
C LEU A 140 6.59 -24.15 12.07
N ASN A 141 7.82 -23.71 11.85
CA ASN A 141 9.01 -24.56 11.80
C ASN A 141 9.28 -25.24 13.15
N GLU A 142 9.11 -24.53 14.27
CA GLU A 142 9.24 -25.07 15.63
C GLU A 142 8.20 -26.17 15.91
N ILE A 143 6.94 -25.96 15.53
CA ILE A 143 5.86 -26.95 15.66
C ILE A 143 6.20 -28.26 14.94
N TYR A 144 6.82 -28.18 13.78
CA TYR A 144 7.17 -29.34 12.97
C TYR A 144 8.59 -29.89 13.26
N GLY A 145 9.38 -29.20 14.09
CA GLY A 145 10.77 -29.57 14.42
C GLY A 145 11.71 -29.60 13.22
N ARG A 146 11.35 -28.92 12.14
CA ARG A 146 12.12 -28.82 10.88
C ARG A 146 11.66 -27.61 10.06
N GLU A 147 12.47 -27.21 9.08
CA GLU A 147 12.07 -26.17 8.14
C GLU A 147 10.98 -26.67 7.17
N VAL A 148 9.76 -26.21 7.37
CA VAL A 148 8.58 -26.43 6.52
C VAL A 148 8.06 -25.13 5.93
N CYS A 149 8.58 -23.98 6.40
CA CYS A 149 8.12 -22.66 6.03
C CYS A 149 9.30 -21.70 5.93
N GLU A 150 9.42 -21.04 4.79
CA GLU A 150 10.35 -19.94 4.55
C GLU A 150 9.55 -18.67 4.29
N VAL A 151 9.82 -17.62 5.06
CA VAL A 151 9.08 -16.35 5.00
C VAL A 151 10.01 -15.21 4.64
N SER A 152 9.59 -14.39 3.70
CA SER A 152 10.29 -13.17 3.34
C SER A 152 9.34 -11.98 3.30
N VAL A 153 9.86 -10.78 3.62
CA VAL A 153 9.14 -9.52 3.59
C VAL A 153 9.95 -8.53 2.78
N LYS A 154 9.29 -7.80 1.88
CA LYS A 154 9.89 -6.73 1.06
C LYS A 154 9.08 -5.46 1.20
N ASP A 155 9.71 -4.39 1.67
CA ASP A 155 9.09 -3.06 1.72
C ASP A 155 8.81 -2.55 0.31
N GLN A 156 7.69 -1.85 0.14
CA GLN A 156 7.23 -1.29 -1.12
C GLN A 156 7.27 0.22 -1.12
N TYR A 157 6.65 0.86 -0.11
CA TYR A 157 6.69 2.30 0.13
C TYR A 157 6.39 2.60 1.60
N TYR A 158 6.62 3.84 2.01
CA TYR A 158 6.36 4.32 3.36
C TYR A 158 5.33 5.45 3.34
N ASN A 159 4.75 5.73 4.52
CA ASN A 159 3.79 6.79 4.71
C ASN A 159 4.42 8.17 4.37
N MET A 160 3.89 8.85 3.35
CA MET A 160 4.39 10.14 2.92
C MET A 160 4.28 11.23 4.00
N TYR A 161 3.42 11.03 5.00
CA TYR A 161 3.30 11.96 6.13
C TYR A 161 4.62 12.17 6.85
N ASP A 162 5.51 11.19 6.90
CA ASP A 162 6.83 11.33 7.51
C ASP A 162 7.69 12.42 6.86
N ILE A 163 7.47 12.71 5.59
CA ILE A 163 8.13 13.80 4.85
C ILE A 163 7.28 15.07 4.85
N ILE A 164 5.97 14.94 4.61
CA ILE A 164 5.08 16.10 4.42
C ILE A 164 4.84 16.85 5.73
N LYS A 165 4.85 16.21 6.89
CA LYS A 165 4.68 16.87 8.20
C LYS A 165 5.66 18.01 8.45
N ASP A 166 6.88 17.91 7.91
CA ASP A 166 7.92 18.93 8.00
C ASP A 166 7.88 19.94 6.82
N ASN A 167 6.94 19.74 5.88
CA ASN A 167 6.78 20.52 4.64
C ASN A 167 5.32 20.90 4.39
N MET A 168 4.57 21.25 5.45
CA MET A 168 3.11 21.50 5.40
C MET A 168 2.72 22.69 4.50
N GLU A 169 3.66 23.45 3.97
CA GLU A 169 3.38 24.55 3.04
C GLU A 169 2.63 24.04 1.80
N CYS A 170 3.06 22.94 1.19
CA CYS A 170 2.38 22.35 0.03
C CYS A 170 0.92 21.98 0.34
N VAL A 171 0.65 21.42 1.52
CA VAL A 171 -0.72 21.10 1.96
C VAL A 171 -1.56 22.35 2.18
N ASN A 172 -0.98 23.39 2.80
CA ASN A 172 -1.68 24.64 3.08
C ASN A 172 -2.01 25.40 1.79
N VAL A 173 -1.11 25.41 0.80
CA VAL A 173 -1.35 26.01 -0.52
C VAL A 173 -2.49 25.28 -1.23
N ALA A 174 -2.51 23.96 -1.23
CA ALA A 174 -3.59 23.17 -1.83
C ALA A 174 -4.94 23.43 -1.14
N LYS A 175 -4.97 23.49 0.20
CA LYS A 175 -6.19 23.83 0.95
C LYS A 175 -6.73 25.20 0.56
N ALA A 176 -5.88 26.22 0.54
CA ALA A 176 -6.28 27.58 0.15
C ALA A 176 -6.78 27.64 -1.29
N ALA A 177 -6.18 26.88 -2.21
CA ALA A 177 -6.60 26.78 -3.60
C ALA A 177 -7.99 26.12 -3.74
N MET A 178 -8.27 25.07 -2.95
CA MET A 178 -9.58 24.41 -2.89
C MET A 178 -10.64 25.36 -2.32
N GLU A 179 -10.38 26.01 -1.20
CA GLU A 179 -11.26 26.98 -0.57
C GLU A 179 -11.61 28.14 -1.53
N LYS A 180 -10.62 28.65 -2.27
CA LYS A 180 -10.81 29.67 -3.32
C LYS A 180 -11.71 29.19 -4.47
N ALA A 181 -11.66 27.87 -4.79
CA ALA A 181 -12.54 27.25 -5.78
C ALA A 181 -13.93 26.90 -5.20
N GLY A 182 -14.20 27.25 -3.95
CA GLY A 182 -15.45 26.95 -3.25
C GLY A 182 -15.59 25.50 -2.79
N ILE A 183 -14.45 24.81 -2.63
CA ILE A 183 -14.40 23.39 -2.21
C ILE A 183 -13.89 23.31 -0.78
N THR A 184 -14.55 22.51 0.05
CA THR A 184 -14.07 22.20 1.41
C THR A 184 -13.04 21.08 1.34
N PRO A 185 -11.78 21.27 1.76
CA PRO A 185 -10.77 20.21 1.76
C PRO A 185 -11.14 19.07 2.70
N ILE A 186 -10.99 17.83 2.23
CA ILE A 186 -11.16 16.59 2.98
C ILE A 186 -9.78 15.92 3.08
N CYS A 187 -9.26 15.82 4.30
CA CYS A 187 -7.87 15.37 4.55
C CYS A 187 -7.86 14.05 5.32
N ASP A 188 -8.51 13.04 4.78
CA ASP A 188 -8.51 11.71 5.34
C ASP A 188 -7.28 10.92 4.88
N PRO A 189 -6.73 10.02 5.72
CA PRO A 189 -5.61 9.18 5.33
C PRO A 189 -6.03 8.16 4.26
N ILE A 190 -5.19 8.01 3.23
CA ILE A 190 -5.41 7.00 2.19
C ILE A 190 -5.13 5.61 2.75
N ARG A 191 -6.01 4.65 2.48
CA ARG A 191 -5.77 3.23 2.77
C ARG A 191 -5.04 2.51 1.61
N GLY A 192 -4.13 3.20 0.99
CA GLY A 192 -3.33 2.80 -0.16
C GLY A 192 -2.03 3.58 -0.22
N GLY A 193 -1.44 3.66 -1.39
CA GLY A 193 -0.29 4.50 -1.74
C GLY A 193 -0.52 5.17 -3.09
N THR A 194 0.29 6.16 -3.39
CA THR A 194 0.35 6.86 -4.68
C THR A 194 1.81 7.04 -5.07
N ASP A 195 2.08 7.42 -6.31
CA ASP A 195 3.43 7.84 -6.72
C ASP A 195 3.97 8.99 -5.83
N GLY A 196 3.08 9.85 -5.31
CA GLY A 196 3.43 10.90 -4.37
C GLY A 196 4.14 10.40 -3.11
N SER A 197 3.84 9.18 -2.64
CA SER A 197 4.55 8.57 -1.52
C SER A 197 6.02 8.33 -1.85
N LYS A 198 6.32 7.72 -2.98
CA LYS A 198 7.70 7.45 -3.42
C LYS A 198 8.46 8.74 -3.72
N ILE A 199 7.84 9.67 -4.45
CA ILE A 199 8.44 10.95 -4.83
C ILE A 199 8.76 11.79 -3.58
N SER A 200 7.90 11.76 -2.55
CA SER A 200 8.16 12.42 -1.27
C SER A 200 9.46 11.91 -0.63
N PHE A 201 9.69 10.59 -0.61
CA PHE A 201 10.93 10.01 -0.09
C PHE A 201 12.15 10.22 -1.00
N MET A 202 11.94 10.61 -2.27
CA MET A 202 13.02 11.05 -3.16
C MET A 202 13.43 12.51 -2.91
N GLY A 203 12.74 13.23 -2.01
CA GLY A 203 13.08 14.58 -1.56
C GLY A 203 12.19 15.69 -2.10
N ILE A 204 11.08 15.36 -2.78
CA ILE A 204 10.07 16.33 -3.25
C ILE A 204 8.76 16.04 -2.51
N PRO A 205 8.38 16.81 -1.47
CA PRO A 205 7.09 16.64 -0.79
C PRO A 205 5.94 16.68 -1.79
N THR A 206 5.15 15.62 -1.89
CA THR A 206 4.18 15.44 -2.98
C THR A 206 2.84 14.92 -2.43
N PRO A 207 1.97 15.79 -1.90
CA PRO A 207 0.59 15.40 -1.57
C PRO A 207 -0.22 15.10 -2.85
N ASN A 208 -1.33 14.36 -2.66
CA ASN A 208 -2.22 13.96 -3.74
C ASN A 208 -3.50 14.78 -3.72
N ILE A 209 -3.97 15.20 -4.90
CA ILE A 209 -5.19 16.00 -5.09
C ILE A 209 -6.22 15.15 -5.86
N PHE A 210 -7.50 15.35 -5.55
CA PHE A 210 -8.62 14.69 -6.20
C PHE A 210 -8.65 14.90 -7.72
N THR A 211 -9.25 13.95 -8.43
CA THR A 211 -9.50 14.00 -9.88
C THR A 211 -10.98 14.14 -10.22
N GLY A 212 -11.87 13.77 -9.28
CA GLY A 212 -13.31 13.63 -9.50
C GLY A 212 -13.68 12.27 -10.10
N VAL A 213 -12.82 11.27 -9.88
CA VAL A 213 -13.11 9.86 -10.18
C VAL A 213 -13.76 9.21 -8.98
N GLU A 214 -14.64 8.26 -9.23
CA GLU A 214 -15.34 7.48 -8.21
C GLU A 214 -15.25 5.99 -8.53
N ASN A 215 -15.29 5.15 -7.50
CA ASN A 215 -15.22 3.70 -7.60
C ASN A 215 -13.94 3.17 -8.27
N LEU A 216 -12.79 3.79 -7.96
CA LEU A 216 -11.48 3.37 -8.47
C LEU A 216 -11.29 1.84 -8.36
N HIS A 217 -10.70 1.25 -9.41
CA HIS A 217 -10.47 -0.19 -9.56
C HIS A 217 -11.76 -1.04 -9.60
N GLY A 218 -12.93 -0.41 -9.64
CA GLY A 218 -14.23 -1.08 -9.71
C GLY A 218 -14.74 -1.22 -11.14
N ARG A 219 -15.69 -2.16 -11.36
CA ARG A 219 -16.35 -2.32 -12.67
C ARG A 219 -17.19 -1.12 -13.09
N HIS A 220 -17.53 -0.27 -12.15
CA HIS A 220 -18.38 0.92 -12.33
C HIS A 220 -17.59 2.19 -12.03
N GLU A 221 -16.30 2.19 -12.28
CA GLU A 221 -15.46 3.36 -12.22
C GLU A 221 -15.94 4.42 -13.22
N PHE A 222 -16.02 5.66 -12.78
CA PHE A 222 -16.40 6.78 -13.62
C PHE A 222 -15.74 8.08 -13.15
N ALA A 223 -15.64 9.07 -14.04
CA ALA A 223 -15.18 10.41 -13.74
C ALA A 223 -16.33 11.42 -13.93
N CYS A 224 -16.54 12.28 -12.92
CA CYS A 224 -17.48 13.38 -13.02
C CYS A 224 -16.81 14.56 -13.74
N ILE A 225 -17.33 14.95 -14.90
CA ILE A 225 -16.75 16.03 -15.71
C ILE A 225 -16.71 17.36 -14.95
N ASP A 226 -17.71 17.66 -14.12
CA ASP A 226 -17.75 18.92 -13.38
C ASP A 226 -16.73 18.91 -12.23
N ASP A 227 -16.48 17.76 -11.62
CA ASP A 227 -15.44 17.62 -10.60
C ASP A 227 -14.03 17.65 -11.20
N MET A 228 -13.84 17.08 -12.41
CA MET A 228 -12.59 17.23 -13.18
C MET A 228 -12.30 18.71 -13.49
N LYS A 229 -13.31 19.52 -13.87
CA LYS A 229 -13.15 20.97 -14.07
C LYS A 229 -12.76 21.67 -12.77
N LYS A 230 -13.29 21.22 -11.63
CA LYS A 230 -12.93 21.73 -10.30
C LYS A 230 -11.49 21.37 -9.93
N ALA A 231 -11.02 20.16 -10.26
CA ALA A 231 -9.62 19.79 -10.08
C ALA A 231 -8.69 20.73 -10.88
N VAL A 232 -9.02 21.03 -12.14
CA VAL A 232 -8.29 22.01 -12.97
C VAL A 232 -8.30 23.40 -12.33
N GLU A 233 -9.45 23.86 -11.82
CA GLU A 233 -9.57 25.16 -11.12
C GLU A 233 -8.65 25.24 -9.91
N VAL A 234 -8.56 24.15 -9.12
CA VAL A 234 -7.66 24.06 -7.97
C VAL A 234 -6.20 24.12 -8.41
N ILE A 235 -5.80 23.34 -9.44
CA ILE A 235 -4.43 23.36 -9.98
C ILE A 235 -4.03 24.76 -10.46
N VAL A 236 -4.94 25.48 -11.08
CA VAL A 236 -4.69 26.87 -11.55
C VAL A 236 -4.60 27.85 -10.37
N ASN A 237 -5.26 27.56 -9.25
CA ASN A 237 -5.21 28.39 -8.04
C ASN A 237 -3.98 28.18 -7.18
N ILE A 238 -3.31 27.01 -7.28
CA ILE A 238 -2.01 26.71 -6.68
C ILE A 238 -0.93 27.55 -7.36
#